data_b82e4e0b8e7bea400744ea4b06b38d7d
#
_entry.id   b82e4e0b8e7bea400744ea4b06b38d7d
#
_cell.length_a   1.000
_cell.length_b   1.000
_cell.length_c   1.000
_cell.angle_alpha   90.00
_cell.angle_beta   90.00
_cell.angle_gamma   90.00
#
_symmetry.space_group_name_H-M   'P 1'
#
loop_
_entity.id
_entity.type
_entity.pdbx_description
1 polymer ?
#
loop_
_entity_poly.entity_id
_entity_poly.type
_entity_poly.pdbx_seq_one_letter_code
_entity_poly.pdbx_strand_id
1 'polypeptide(L)'
;MIKLGVIGCGGMGTHHATTLKSMEGVQLVGVADTIDAKASALADELKVEAYTDFHEFLPRVDGVMICTPPFARPEVVGDSAAAGKHLFAEQPIALN
;
A
#
# COMPACT_ATOMS: atom_id res chain seq x y z
N MET A 1 -12.91 -7.31 -9.79
CA MET A 1 -12.45 -6.69 -8.54
C MET A 1 -11.21 -5.85 -8.80
N ILE A 2 -11.13 -4.70 -8.16
CA ILE A 2 -9.93 -3.89 -8.21
C ILE A 2 -8.92 -4.46 -7.23
N LYS A 3 -7.71 -4.69 -7.70
CA LYS A 3 -6.64 -5.24 -6.86
C LYS A 3 -5.77 -4.11 -6.35
N LEU A 4 -5.67 -3.97 -5.04
CA LEU A 4 -4.93 -2.89 -4.42
C LEU A 4 -3.87 -3.42 -3.46
N GLY A 5 -2.81 -2.64 -3.30
CA GLY A 5 -1.80 -2.86 -2.30
C GLY A 5 -1.64 -1.63 -1.44
N VAL A 6 -1.25 -1.80 -0.19
CA VAL A 6 -1.00 -0.69 0.72
C VAL A 6 0.49 -0.60 0.98
N ILE A 7 1.05 0.59 0.81
CA ILE A 7 2.47 0.85 1.04
C ILE A 7 2.60 1.71 2.29
N GLY A 8 3.22 1.17 3.32
CA GLY A 8 3.34 1.81 4.62
C GLY A 8 2.34 1.20 5.60
N CYS A 9 2.86 0.58 6.67
CA CYS A 9 2.04 -0.16 7.62
C CYS A 9 2.01 0.48 9.01
N GLY A 10 2.16 1.81 9.06
CA GLY A 10 1.96 2.56 10.31
C GLY A 10 0.47 2.74 10.59
N GLY A 11 0.14 3.69 11.45
CA GLY A 11 -1.24 3.89 11.87
C GLY A 11 -2.21 4.13 10.72
N MET A 12 -1.85 5.01 9.79
CA MET A 12 -2.71 5.30 8.63
C MET A 12 -2.78 4.13 7.69
N GLY A 13 -1.65 3.47 7.43
CA GLY A 13 -1.64 2.30 6.57
C GLY A 13 -2.48 1.17 7.13
N THR A 14 -2.41 0.95 8.44
CA THR A 14 -3.22 -0.05 9.10
C THR A 14 -4.70 0.27 8.95
N HIS A 15 -5.06 1.54 9.17
CA HIS A 15 -6.46 1.97 9.04
C HIS A 15 -6.98 1.73 7.62
N HIS A 16 -6.22 2.18 6.62
CA HIS A 16 -6.66 2.05 5.23
C HIS A 16 -6.69 0.60 4.77
N ALA A 17 -5.69 -0.20 5.16
CA ALA A 17 -5.66 -1.60 4.79
C ALA A 17 -6.87 -2.35 5.37
N THR A 18 -7.21 -2.06 6.62
CA THR A 18 -8.37 -2.67 7.27
C THR A 18 -9.66 -2.30 6.54
N THR A 19 -9.79 -1.03 6.17
CA THR A 19 -10.96 -0.58 5.42
C THR A 19 -11.04 -1.25 4.06
N LEU A 20 -9.92 -1.30 3.32
CA LEU A 20 -9.92 -1.90 2.00
C LEU A 20 -10.22 -3.39 2.04
N LYS A 21 -9.75 -4.08 3.08
CA LYS A 21 -9.99 -5.52 3.21
C LYS A 21 -11.48 -5.83 3.27
N SER A 22 -12.27 -4.94 3.85
CA SER A 22 -13.70 -5.17 4.02
C SER A 22 -14.56 -4.59 2.90
N MET A 23 -13.97 -3.88 1.94
CA MET A 23 -14.75 -3.23 0.88
C MET A 23 -15.12 -4.21 -0.22
N GLU A 24 -16.39 -4.18 -0.64
CA GLU A 24 -16.83 -4.97 -1.78
C GLU A 24 -16.18 -4.43 -3.06
N GLY A 25 -15.84 -5.34 -3.96
CA GLY A 25 -15.22 -4.95 -5.22
C GLY A 25 -13.73 -4.70 -5.13
N VAL A 26 -13.14 -4.77 -3.95
CA VAL A 26 -11.73 -4.55 -3.73
C VAL A 26 -11.09 -5.83 -3.21
N GLN A 27 -9.96 -6.20 -3.82
CA GLN A 27 -9.12 -7.27 -3.32
C GLN A 27 -7.84 -6.65 -2.79
N LEU A 28 -7.61 -6.72 -1.50
CA LEU A 28 -6.36 -6.29 -0.92
C LEU A 28 -5.34 -7.40 -1.15
N VAL A 29 -4.40 -7.16 -2.06
CA VAL A 29 -3.41 -8.17 -2.44
C VAL A 29 -2.33 -8.30 -1.38
N GLY A 30 -1.91 -7.18 -0.81
CA GLY A 30 -0.85 -7.23 0.18
C GLY A 30 -0.56 -5.88 0.79
N VAL A 31 0.31 -5.90 1.78
CA VAL A 31 0.79 -4.69 2.46
C VAL A 31 2.31 -4.72 2.46
N ALA A 32 2.91 -3.54 2.33
CA ALA A 32 4.36 -3.41 2.24
C ALA A 32 4.87 -2.38 3.23
N ASP A 33 5.99 -2.70 3.87
CA ASP A 33 6.68 -1.77 4.75
C ASP A 33 8.14 -2.21 4.81
N THR A 34 9.05 -1.25 4.79
CA THR A 34 10.48 -1.59 4.88
C THR A 34 10.82 -2.25 6.22
N ILE A 35 9.98 -2.05 7.22
CA ILE A 35 10.13 -2.73 8.51
C ILE A 35 9.30 -4.00 8.45
N ASP A 36 9.99 -5.14 8.33
CA ASP A 36 9.32 -6.43 8.14
C ASP A 36 8.30 -6.74 9.24
N ALA A 37 8.62 -6.44 10.48
CA ALA A 37 7.72 -6.73 11.59
C ALA A 37 6.39 -6.00 11.43
N LYS A 38 6.39 -4.78 10.90
CA LYS A 38 5.15 -4.03 10.68
C LYS A 38 4.33 -4.64 9.55
N ALA A 39 4.99 -4.99 8.46
CA ALA A 39 4.28 -5.61 7.33
C ALA A 39 3.71 -6.96 7.74
N SER A 40 4.50 -7.77 8.42
CA SER A 40 4.06 -9.11 8.82
C SER A 40 2.90 -9.07 9.81
N ALA A 41 2.97 -8.16 10.78
CA ALA A 41 1.90 -8.07 11.78
C ALA A 41 0.56 -7.69 11.14
N LEU A 42 0.59 -6.71 10.24
CA LEU A 42 -0.64 -6.28 9.57
C LEU A 42 -1.13 -7.34 8.60
N ALA A 43 -0.22 -7.96 7.86
CA ALA A 43 -0.59 -9.01 6.92
C ALA A 43 -1.23 -10.20 7.61
N ASP A 44 -0.69 -10.59 8.75
CA ASP A 44 -1.25 -11.70 9.52
C ASP A 44 -2.65 -11.37 10.03
N GLU A 45 -2.83 -10.15 10.50
CA GLU A 45 -4.13 -9.71 11.00
C GLU A 45 -5.19 -9.73 9.89
N LEU A 46 -4.82 -9.29 8.70
CA LEU A 46 -5.75 -9.17 7.58
C LEU A 46 -5.75 -10.37 6.65
N LYS A 47 -4.84 -11.32 6.89
CA LYS A 47 -4.73 -12.53 6.08
C LYS A 47 -4.42 -12.22 4.63
N VAL A 48 -3.42 -11.36 4.43
CA VAL A 48 -2.91 -11.00 3.11
C VAL A 48 -1.40 -11.19 3.10
N GLU A 49 -0.78 -10.95 1.95
CA GLU A 49 0.67 -11.10 1.80
C GLU A 49 1.41 -9.92 2.39
N ALA A 50 2.57 -10.19 2.98
CA ALA A 50 3.47 -9.16 3.50
C ALA A 50 4.65 -8.98 2.57
N TYR A 51 5.05 -7.74 2.35
CA TYR A 51 6.20 -7.41 1.51
C TYR A 51 7.07 -6.40 2.23
N THR A 52 8.39 -6.53 2.09
CA THR A 52 9.31 -5.49 2.56
C THR A 52 9.70 -4.55 1.43
N ASP A 53 9.44 -4.96 0.19
CA ASP A 53 9.71 -4.15 -1.00
C ASP A 53 8.43 -4.09 -1.82
N PHE A 54 7.81 -2.91 -1.88
CA PHE A 54 6.53 -2.76 -2.57
C PHE A 54 6.64 -3.07 -4.06
N HIS A 55 7.83 -2.97 -4.64
CA HIS A 55 8.02 -3.30 -6.05
C HIS A 55 7.60 -4.72 -6.35
N GLU A 56 7.68 -5.60 -5.36
CA GLU A 56 7.35 -7.00 -5.56
C GLU A 56 5.86 -7.23 -5.80
N PHE A 57 5.00 -6.35 -5.27
CA PHE A 57 3.57 -6.55 -5.52
C PHE A 57 3.03 -5.66 -6.65
N LEU A 58 3.83 -4.73 -7.16
CA LEU A 58 3.34 -3.85 -8.24
C LEU A 58 2.76 -4.61 -9.42
N PRO A 59 3.37 -5.70 -9.88
CA PRO A 59 2.77 -6.44 -11.00
C PRO A 59 1.42 -7.07 -10.69
N ARG A 60 1.08 -7.20 -9.42
CA ARG A 60 -0.12 -7.92 -9.00
C ARG A 60 -1.30 -7.02 -8.69
N VAL A 61 -1.09 -5.70 -8.72
CA VAL A 61 -2.13 -4.75 -8.29
C VAL A 61 -2.51 -3.84 -9.43
N ASP A 62 -3.70 -3.28 -9.35
CA ASP A 62 -4.17 -2.24 -10.26
C ASP A 62 -3.83 -0.87 -9.72
N GLY A 63 -3.72 -0.73 -8.42
CA GLY A 63 -3.39 0.52 -7.78
C GLY A 63 -2.79 0.33 -6.40
N VAL A 64 -2.28 1.41 -5.83
CA VAL A 64 -1.66 1.38 -4.52
C VAL A 64 -2.19 2.52 -3.66
N MET A 65 -2.38 2.24 -2.38
CA MET A 65 -2.67 3.25 -1.37
C MET A 65 -1.35 3.59 -0.68
N ILE A 66 -0.94 4.85 -0.77
CA ILE A 66 0.37 5.28 -0.31
C ILE A 66 0.26 5.93 1.05
N CYS A 67 0.81 5.27 2.06
CA CYS A 67 0.77 5.71 3.45
C CYS A 67 2.16 5.84 4.05
N THR A 68 3.17 6.02 3.21
CA THR A 68 4.55 6.18 3.66
C THR A 68 4.78 7.59 4.22
N PRO A 69 5.80 7.74 5.06
CA PRO A 69 6.18 9.09 5.51
C PRO A 69 6.52 9.99 4.33
N PRO A 70 6.35 11.30 4.47
CA PRO A 70 6.57 12.24 3.38
C PRO A 70 7.95 12.14 2.71
N PHE A 71 9.00 11.81 3.47
CA PHE A 71 10.34 11.74 2.88
C PHE A 71 10.50 10.56 1.92
N ALA A 72 9.72 9.50 2.09
CA ALA A 72 9.78 8.34 1.22
C ALA A 72 8.77 8.41 0.07
N ARG A 73 7.83 9.34 0.16
CA ARG A 73 6.71 9.38 -0.77
C ARG A 73 7.10 9.65 -2.23
N PRO A 74 8.08 10.54 -2.51
CA PRO A 74 8.42 10.80 -3.91
C PRO A 74 8.87 9.56 -4.67
N GLU A 75 9.68 8.71 -4.05
CA GLU A 75 10.13 7.48 -4.70
C GLU A 75 8.97 6.52 -4.92
N VAL A 76 8.13 6.35 -3.90
CA VAL A 76 6.99 5.44 -3.98
C VAL A 76 6.02 5.90 -5.07
N VAL A 77 5.71 7.19 -5.10
CA VAL A 77 4.82 7.75 -6.11
C VAL A 77 5.43 7.57 -7.50
N GLY A 78 6.70 7.93 -7.66
CA GLY A 78 7.35 7.86 -8.96
C GLY A 78 7.41 6.45 -9.51
N ASP A 79 7.82 5.50 -8.69
CA ASP A 79 7.96 4.12 -9.15
C ASP A 79 6.62 3.47 -9.43
N SER A 80 5.62 3.76 -8.60
CA SER A 80 4.28 3.22 -8.81
C SER A 80 3.65 3.80 -10.08
N ALA A 81 3.81 5.10 -10.30
CA ALA A 81 3.30 5.73 -11.51
C ALA A 81 4.00 5.20 -12.76
N ALA A 82 5.33 4.98 -12.67
CA ALA A 82 6.09 4.43 -13.78
C ALA A 82 5.63 3.03 -14.13
N ALA A 83 5.12 2.29 -13.16
CA ALA A 83 4.57 0.95 -13.39
C ALA A 83 3.13 1.01 -13.90
N GLY A 84 2.57 2.18 -14.12
CA GLY A 84 1.23 2.34 -14.66
C GLY A 84 0.11 2.10 -13.67
N LYS A 85 0.38 2.27 -12.38
CA LYS A 85 -0.62 1.96 -11.35
C LYS A 85 -1.40 3.21 -10.96
N HIS A 86 -2.66 3.03 -10.58
CA HIS A 86 -3.45 4.09 -9.99
C HIS A 86 -2.91 4.40 -8.60
N LEU A 87 -2.88 5.67 -8.25
CA LEU A 87 -2.32 6.11 -6.99
C LEU A 87 -3.40 6.70 -6.10
N PHE A 88 -3.49 6.18 -4.89
CA PHE A 88 -4.36 6.73 -3.87
C PHE A 88 -3.49 7.12 -2.69
N ALA A 89 -3.78 8.23 -2.07
CA ALA A 89 -3.00 8.65 -0.92
C ALA A 89 -3.90 9.40 0.04
N GLU A 90 -3.54 9.34 1.32
CA GLU A 90 -4.19 10.16 2.31
C GLU A 90 -3.91 11.59 1.96
N GLN A 91 -4.96 12.37 1.89
CA GLN A 91 -4.75 13.73 1.43
C GLN A 91 -4.40 14.65 2.59
N PRO A 92 -3.80 15.78 2.31
CA PRO A 92 -3.40 16.13 0.95
C PRO A 92 -2.09 15.48 0.58
N ILE A 93 -1.98 15.10 -0.69
CA ILE A 93 -0.67 14.76 -1.20
C ILE A 93 0.07 16.08 -1.29
N ALA A 94 1.17 16.17 -0.56
CA ALA A 94 2.00 17.36 -0.68
C ALA A 94 2.78 17.23 -1.97
N LEU A 95 2.37 17.97 -2.97
CA LEU A 95 3.01 17.91 -4.27
C LEU A 95 4.12 18.94 -4.41
N ASN A 96 4.39 19.67 -3.38
CA ASN A 96 5.39 20.70 -3.40
C ASN A 96 6.42 20.52 -2.32
#